data_620cf1208a53a73be279a5ac00a9ae4b
#
_entry.id   620cf1208a53a73be279a5ac00a9ae4b
#
_cell.length_a   1.000
_cell.length_b   1.000
_cell.length_c   1.000
_cell.angle_alpha   90.00
_cell.angle_beta   90.00
_cell.angle_gamma   90.00
#
_symmetry.space_group_name_H-M   'P 1'
#
loop_
_entity.id
_entity.type
_entity.pdbx_description
1 polymer ?
#
loop_
_entity_poly.entity_id
_entity_poly.type
_entity_poly.pdbx_seq_one_letter_code
_entity_poly.pdbx_strand_id
1 'polypeptide(L)'
;GHALAMIYAYRDGKDAPVPVVFTFGAVGPSSFVAEDWGIFGVGLDSEESRAAGAVLFSVMSGQEITPEEMADGSYLSKVHAISAADYVAENPVPTVVAYGACDKVQPFLASKRLEAALQESGADYRYFVMEHSGHGLQNDNRVYAAYMKTVEANLEKYMG
;
A
#
# COMPACT_ATOMS: atom_id res chain seq x y z
N GLY A 1 -6.40 8.53 -3.61
CA GLY A 1 -7.36 8.20 -2.54
C GLY A 1 -6.89 7.09 -1.62
N HIS A 2 -6.58 5.87 -2.14
CA HIS A 2 -6.28 4.69 -1.31
C HIS A 2 -5.14 4.93 -0.29
N ALA A 3 -3.97 5.39 -0.74
CA ALA A 3 -2.80 5.61 0.13
C ALA A 3 -3.13 6.59 1.27
N LEU A 4 -3.80 7.70 0.97
CA LEU A 4 -4.18 8.69 1.98
C LEU A 4 -5.18 8.11 2.99
N ALA A 5 -6.15 7.32 2.55
CA ALA A 5 -7.10 6.66 3.45
C ALA A 5 -6.41 5.68 4.39
N MET A 6 -5.46 4.88 3.90
CA MET A 6 -4.69 3.94 4.71
C MET A 6 -3.75 4.64 5.70
N ILE A 7 -3.02 5.69 5.25
CA ILE A 7 -2.17 6.50 6.14
C ILE A 7 -3.01 7.15 7.24
N TYR A 8 -4.14 7.75 6.88
CA TYR A 8 -5.06 8.33 7.87
C TYR A 8 -5.54 7.28 8.86
N ALA A 9 -5.96 6.11 8.39
CA ALA A 9 -6.47 5.05 9.26
C ALA A 9 -5.42 4.55 10.25
N TYR A 10 -4.19 4.27 9.78
CA TYR A 10 -3.17 3.65 10.62
C TYR A 10 -2.35 4.65 11.44
N ARG A 11 -2.01 5.81 10.88
CA ARG A 11 -1.19 6.82 11.55
C ARG A 11 -2.03 7.78 12.41
N ASP A 12 -3.09 8.33 11.82
CA ASP A 12 -3.82 9.46 12.41
C ASP A 12 -5.15 9.02 13.06
N GLY A 13 -5.66 7.82 12.70
CA GLY A 13 -7.01 7.38 13.05
C GLY A 13 -7.29 7.23 14.54
N LYS A 14 -6.25 6.92 15.35
CA LYS A 14 -6.39 6.81 16.81
C LYS A 14 -6.66 8.16 17.49
N ASP A 15 -6.15 9.26 16.90
CA ASP A 15 -6.26 10.62 17.42
C ASP A 15 -7.33 11.43 16.68
N ALA A 16 -8.05 10.80 15.74
CA ALA A 16 -9.10 11.44 14.97
C ALA A 16 -10.29 11.83 15.86
N PRO A 17 -10.96 12.96 15.57
CA PRO A 17 -12.16 13.39 16.32
C PRO A 17 -13.29 12.34 16.30
N VAL A 18 -13.36 11.55 15.22
CA VAL A 18 -14.19 10.36 15.08
C VAL A 18 -13.27 9.18 14.85
N PRO A 19 -13.30 8.15 15.72
CA PRO A 19 -12.42 6.99 15.58
C PRO A 19 -12.59 6.30 14.22
N VAL A 20 -11.49 5.91 13.60
CA VAL A 20 -11.51 5.05 12.43
C VAL A 20 -11.72 3.61 12.91
N VAL A 21 -12.86 3.04 12.63
CA VAL A 21 -13.25 1.69 13.08
C VAL A 21 -13.03 0.61 12.03
N PHE A 22 -12.86 0.98 10.77
CA PHE A 22 -12.66 0.10 9.63
C PHE A 22 -12.06 0.87 8.46
N THR A 23 -11.20 0.23 7.68
CA THR A 23 -10.70 0.79 6.43
C THR A 23 -10.75 -0.23 5.30
N PHE A 24 -10.99 0.21 4.08
CA PHE A 24 -10.91 -0.62 2.89
C PHE A 24 -10.38 0.15 1.70
N GLY A 25 -9.83 -0.57 0.74
CA GLY A 25 -9.30 0.06 -0.46
C GLY A 25 -8.77 -0.94 -1.47
N ALA A 26 -8.36 -0.44 -2.61
CA ALA A 26 -7.82 -1.24 -3.69
C ALA A 26 -6.71 -0.53 -4.45
N VAL A 27 -5.75 -1.28 -4.92
CA VAL A 27 -4.70 -0.94 -5.89
C VAL A 27 -3.90 0.34 -5.62
N GLY A 28 -3.82 0.80 -4.38
CA GLY A 28 -3.01 1.99 -4.06
C GLY A 28 -1.65 1.65 -3.48
N PRO A 29 -0.66 2.54 -3.62
CA PRO A 29 0.65 2.35 -3.03
C PRO A 29 0.57 2.32 -1.50
N SER A 30 1.28 1.37 -0.91
CA SER A 30 1.31 1.16 0.54
C SER A 30 2.72 1.03 1.10
N SER A 31 3.73 0.81 0.23
CA SER A 31 5.15 0.73 0.58
C SER A 31 6.02 1.21 -0.58
N PHE A 32 7.19 1.76 -0.25
CA PHE A 32 8.15 2.33 -1.20
C PHE A 32 9.54 1.70 -1.03
N VAL A 33 9.60 0.42 -0.71
CA VAL A 33 10.85 -0.36 -0.72
C VAL A 33 11.23 -0.60 -2.18
N ALA A 34 12.41 -0.15 -2.58
CA ALA A 34 12.83 -0.05 -3.99
C ALA A 34 12.76 -1.37 -4.76
N GLU A 35 13.11 -2.49 -4.12
CA GLU A 35 13.11 -3.82 -4.71
C GLU A 35 11.72 -4.26 -5.20
N ASP A 36 10.67 -3.74 -4.60
CA ASP A 36 9.29 -4.05 -4.97
C ASP A 36 8.82 -3.30 -6.22
N TRP A 37 9.58 -2.28 -6.65
CA TRP A 37 9.23 -1.37 -7.76
C TRP A 37 9.93 -1.72 -9.09
N GLY A 38 10.35 -2.96 -9.24
CA GLY A 38 11.07 -3.44 -10.43
C GLY A 38 10.37 -3.21 -11.77
N ILE A 39 9.03 -3.13 -11.80
CA ILE A 39 8.25 -2.80 -13.01
C ILE A 39 8.56 -1.40 -13.57
N PHE A 40 9.15 -0.52 -12.76
CA PHE A 40 9.61 0.82 -13.15
C PHE A 40 11.12 0.92 -13.33
N GLY A 41 11.83 -0.22 -13.34
CA GLY A 41 13.28 -0.25 -13.42
C GLY A 41 13.99 0.19 -12.13
N VAL A 42 13.27 0.21 -11.01
CA VAL A 42 13.80 0.57 -9.68
C VAL A 42 14.19 -0.70 -8.92
N GLY A 43 15.12 -0.60 -7.98
CA GLY A 43 15.50 -1.72 -7.11
C GLY A 43 16.61 -2.63 -7.66
N LEU A 44 17.20 -2.29 -8.81
CA LEU A 44 18.38 -2.97 -9.32
C LEU A 44 19.65 -2.24 -8.83
N ASP A 45 20.74 -2.98 -8.70
CA ASP A 45 22.04 -2.40 -8.35
C ASP A 45 22.74 -1.82 -9.59
N SER A 46 22.16 -0.74 -10.13
CA SER A 46 22.71 0.03 -11.23
C SER A 46 22.48 1.52 -11.03
N GLU A 47 23.29 2.36 -11.67
CA GLU A 47 23.18 3.82 -11.62
C GLU A 47 21.82 4.27 -12.20
N GLU A 48 21.41 3.68 -13.33
CA GLU A 48 20.13 3.99 -13.98
C GLU A 48 18.93 3.66 -13.06
N SER A 49 18.99 2.53 -12.38
CA SER A 49 17.91 2.12 -11.47
C SER A 49 17.83 3.04 -10.24
N ARG A 50 18.96 3.44 -9.68
CA ARG A 50 19.00 4.41 -8.59
C ARG A 50 18.49 5.79 -9.02
N ALA A 51 18.87 6.26 -10.20
CA ALA A 51 18.37 7.52 -10.75
C ALA A 51 16.85 7.46 -11.01
N ALA A 52 16.35 6.36 -11.58
CA ALA A 52 14.90 6.15 -11.78
C ALA A 52 14.14 6.16 -10.47
N GLY A 53 14.62 5.46 -9.44
CA GLY A 53 14.03 5.43 -8.10
C GLY A 53 14.03 6.80 -7.44
N ALA A 54 15.13 7.53 -7.52
CA ALA A 54 15.26 8.88 -6.98
C ALA A 54 14.22 9.83 -7.58
N VAL A 55 14.06 9.83 -8.91
CA VAL A 55 13.04 10.66 -9.58
C VAL A 55 11.63 10.24 -9.18
N LEU A 56 11.31 8.94 -9.26
CA LEU A 56 9.98 8.42 -8.97
C LEU A 56 9.54 8.73 -7.54
N PHE A 57 10.40 8.41 -6.58
CA PHE A 57 10.07 8.57 -5.17
C PHE A 57 10.10 10.02 -4.71
N SER A 58 10.93 10.89 -5.34
CA SER A 58 10.86 12.33 -5.13
C SER A 58 9.50 12.90 -5.52
N VAL A 59 8.99 12.52 -6.70
CA VAL A 59 7.68 12.97 -7.16
C VAL A 59 6.56 12.49 -6.24
N MET A 60 6.63 11.24 -5.77
CA MET A 60 5.59 10.65 -4.94
C MET A 60 5.60 11.17 -3.50
N SER A 61 6.79 11.41 -2.93
CA SER A 61 6.92 11.90 -1.55
C SER A 61 6.86 13.43 -1.43
N GLY A 62 7.11 14.14 -2.53
CA GLY A 62 7.29 15.59 -2.51
C GLY A 62 8.61 16.04 -1.87
N GLN A 63 9.55 15.10 -1.66
CA GLN A 63 10.88 15.37 -1.11
C GLN A 63 11.95 15.07 -2.14
N GLU A 64 13.02 15.84 -2.14
CA GLU A 64 14.17 15.56 -2.99
C GLU A 64 14.89 14.30 -2.50
N ILE A 65 15.00 13.30 -3.37
CA ILE A 65 15.71 12.04 -3.14
C ILE A 65 16.82 11.94 -4.20
N THR A 66 18.03 11.56 -3.78
CA THR A 66 19.17 11.44 -4.68
C THR A 66 19.52 9.98 -4.99
N PRO A 67 20.24 9.69 -6.08
CA PRO A 67 20.73 8.34 -6.38
C PRO A 67 21.64 7.75 -5.28
N GLU A 68 22.38 8.59 -4.56
CA GLU A 68 23.22 8.18 -3.43
C GLU A 68 22.36 7.70 -2.27
N GLU A 69 21.27 8.41 -1.95
CA GLU A 69 20.31 8.01 -0.92
C GLU A 69 19.58 6.73 -1.31
N MET A 70 19.32 6.51 -2.60
CA MET A 70 18.82 5.23 -3.11
C MET A 70 19.83 4.09 -2.91
N ALA A 71 21.13 4.39 -3.06
CA ALA A 71 22.19 3.41 -2.92
C ALA A 71 22.44 2.99 -1.47
N ASP A 72 22.37 3.91 -0.52
CA ASP A 72 22.63 3.67 0.90
C ASP A 72 21.36 3.36 1.72
N GLY A 73 20.18 3.48 1.09
CA GLY A 73 18.88 3.19 1.69
C GLY A 73 18.30 4.32 2.55
N SER A 74 18.97 5.45 2.67
CA SER A 74 18.50 6.58 3.50
C SER A 74 17.23 7.25 2.95
N TYR A 75 16.91 7.04 1.65
CA TYR A 75 15.65 7.48 1.04
C TYR A 75 14.40 6.96 1.79
N LEU A 76 14.50 5.81 2.48
CA LEU A 76 13.37 5.22 3.22
C LEU A 76 12.79 6.20 4.25
N SER A 77 13.62 7.01 4.88
CA SER A 77 13.16 8.05 5.82
C SER A 77 12.29 9.12 5.14
N LYS A 78 12.56 9.41 3.86
CA LYS A 78 11.83 10.42 3.07
C LYS A 78 10.49 9.91 2.51
N VAL A 79 10.38 8.61 2.27
CA VAL A 79 9.13 7.98 1.81
C VAL A 79 8.30 7.41 2.95
N HIS A 80 8.81 7.39 4.17
CA HIS A 80 8.09 6.88 5.35
C HIS A 80 6.71 7.54 5.50
N ALA A 81 6.63 8.86 5.39
CA ALA A 81 5.36 9.60 5.55
C ALA A 81 4.24 9.18 4.56
N ILE A 82 4.60 8.53 3.45
CA ILE A 82 3.65 8.05 2.43
C ILE A 82 3.54 6.52 2.39
N SER A 83 4.26 5.79 3.24
CA SER A 83 4.30 4.33 3.32
C SER A 83 3.29 3.81 4.35
N ALA A 84 2.05 3.59 3.95
CA ALA A 84 0.98 3.18 4.86
C ALA A 84 1.31 1.89 5.65
N ALA A 85 2.06 0.97 5.05
CA ALA A 85 2.48 -0.28 5.69
C ALA A 85 3.30 -0.05 6.97
N ASP A 86 4.06 1.04 7.04
CA ASP A 86 4.93 1.36 8.17
C ASP A 86 4.15 1.77 9.43
N TYR A 87 2.87 2.15 9.27
CA TYR A 87 2.02 2.65 10.35
C TYR A 87 1.00 1.64 10.87
N VAL A 88 0.85 0.48 10.23
CA VAL A 88 -0.18 -0.51 10.60
C VAL A 88 -0.11 -0.88 12.08
N ALA A 89 1.09 -1.06 12.63
CA ALA A 89 1.29 -1.42 14.03
C ALA A 89 0.88 -0.32 15.03
N GLU A 90 0.81 0.94 14.59
CA GLU A 90 0.42 2.06 15.47
C GLU A 90 -1.08 2.08 15.76
N ASN A 91 -1.90 1.68 14.77
CA ASN A 91 -3.35 1.59 14.90
C ASN A 91 -3.89 0.47 13.99
N PRO A 92 -3.85 -0.80 14.42
CA PRO A 92 -4.23 -1.95 13.61
C PRO A 92 -5.75 -2.07 13.43
N VAL A 93 -6.35 -1.13 12.71
CA VAL A 93 -7.79 -1.16 12.43
C VAL A 93 -8.16 -2.30 11.49
N PRO A 94 -9.39 -2.87 11.60
CA PRO A 94 -9.90 -3.84 10.66
C PRO A 94 -9.77 -3.35 9.21
N THR A 95 -9.25 -4.21 8.32
CA THR A 95 -8.84 -3.79 6.97
C THR A 95 -9.27 -4.78 5.90
N VAL A 96 -9.84 -4.29 4.81
CA VAL A 96 -10.13 -5.09 3.60
C VAL A 96 -9.48 -4.46 2.39
N VAL A 97 -8.57 -5.17 1.72
CA VAL A 97 -7.84 -4.65 0.56
C VAL A 97 -7.85 -5.63 -0.62
N ALA A 98 -7.75 -5.08 -1.83
CA ALA A 98 -7.69 -5.85 -3.06
C ALA A 98 -6.60 -5.33 -4.00
N TYR A 99 -5.84 -6.25 -4.61
CA TYR A 99 -4.76 -5.93 -5.55
C TYR A 99 -4.76 -6.86 -6.74
N GLY A 100 -4.45 -6.31 -7.92
CA GLY A 100 -4.24 -7.07 -9.14
C GLY A 100 -2.81 -7.59 -9.25
N ALA A 101 -2.65 -8.89 -9.47
CA ALA A 101 -1.31 -9.50 -9.60
C ALA A 101 -0.58 -9.07 -10.90
N CYS A 102 -1.32 -8.61 -11.90
CA CYS A 102 -0.80 -8.09 -13.17
C CYS A 102 -0.79 -6.56 -13.23
N ASP A 103 -0.84 -5.87 -12.09
CA ASP A 103 -0.86 -4.42 -12.04
C ASP A 103 0.48 -3.82 -12.50
N LYS A 104 0.40 -2.90 -13.46
CA LYS A 104 1.55 -2.18 -14.04
C LYS A 104 1.63 -0.71 -13.58
N VAL A 105 0.72 -0.30 -12.71
CA VAL A 105 0.65 1.05 -12.13
C VAL A 105 1.09 1.02 -10.67
N GLN A 106 0.55 0.07 -9.92
CA GLN A 106 0.95 -0.19 -8.53
C GLN A 106 1.65 -1.56 -8.47
N PRO A 107 2.94 -1.62 -8.11
CA PRO A 107 3.65 -2.89 -8.01
C PRO A 107 2.97 -3.83 -7.03
N PHE A 108 2.59 -5.03 -7.51
CA PHE A 108 1.93 -6.02 -6.65
C PHE A 108 2.80 -6.43 -5.45
N LEU A 109 4.14 -6.51 -5.64
CA LEU A 109 5.07 -6.84 -4.56
C LEU A 109 5.03 -5.81 -3.41
N ALA A 110 4.90 -4.53 -3.73
CA ALA A 110 4.77 -3.48 -2.71
C ALA A 110 3.52 -3.65 -1.83
N SER A 111 2.44 -4.22 -2.38
CA SER A 111 1.23 -4.52 -1.60
C SER A 111 1.41 -5.69 -0.62
N LYS A 112 2.38 -6.58 -0.87
CA LYS A 112 2.71 -7.67 0.06
C LYS A 112 3.36 -7.18 1.36
N ARG A 113 3.99 -6.00 1.34
CA ARG A 113 4.47 -5.35 2.57
C ARG A 113 3.32 -4.96 3.48
N LEU A 114 2.22 -4.44 2.90
CA LEU A 114 1.02 -4.13 3.67
C LEU A 114 0.39 -5.40 4.26
N GLU A 115 0.28 -6.47 3.47
CA GLU A 115 -0.24 -7.76 3.95
C GLU A 115 0.59 -8.29 5.14
N ALA A 116 1.93 -8.27 5.02
CA ALA A 116 2.83 -8.68 6.09
C ALA A 116 2.64 -7.83 7.36
N ALA A 117 2.58 -6.51 7.22
CA ALA A 117 2.37 -5.61 8.35
C ALA A 117 1.01 -5.85 9.04
N LEU A 118 -0.05 -6.09 8.27
CA LEU A 118 -1.37 -6.44 8.81
C LEU A 118 -1.33 -7.77 9.57
N GLN A 119 -0.64 -8.76 9.03
CA GLN A 119 -0.48 -10.06 9.68
C GLN A 119 0.32 -9.94 10.98
N GLU A 120 1.44 -9.23 10.97
CA GLU A 120 2.31 -9.05 12.12
C GLU A 120 1.65 -8.24 13.25
N SER A 121 0.81 -7.25 12.89
CA SER A 121 0.08 -6.44 13.85
C SER A 121 -1.09 -7.18 14.53
N GLY A 122 -1.51 -8.33 14.02
CA GLY A 122 -2.70 -9.05 14.47
C GLY A 122 -4.03 -8.38 14.12
N ALA A 123 -4.04 -7.43 13.17
CA ALA A 123 -5.26 -6.80 12.69
C ALA A 123 -6.25 -7.83 12.10
N ASP A 124 -7.56 -7.58 12.26
CA ASP A 124 -8.58 -8.33 11.49
C ASP A 124 -8.54 -7.85 10.04
N TYR A 125 -7.99 -8.65 9.14
CA TYR A 125 -7.85 -8.24 7.75
C TYR A 125 -8.29 -9.29 6.75
N ARG A 126 -8.63 -8.82 5.55
CA ARG A 126 -8.82 -9.63 4.35
C ARG A 126 -8.04 -9.03 3.20
N TYR A 127 -7.19 -9.83 2.59
CA TYR A 127 -6.38 -9.45 1.44
C TYR A 127 -6.80 -10.27 0.22
N PHE A 128 -7.35 -9.59 -0.79
CA PHE A 128 -7.82 -10.22 -2.02
C PHE A 128 -6.81 -10.05 -3.14
N VAL A 129 -6.39 -11.17 -3.74
CA VAL A 129 -5.55 -11.18 -4.93
C VAL A 129 -6.42 -11.46 -6.14
N MET A 130 -6.33 -10.59 -7.14
CA MET A 130 -6.95 -10.74 -8.45
C MET A 130 -5.88 -11.14 -9.47
N GLU A 131 -5.72 -12.45 -9.66
CA GLU A 131 -4.56 -13.04 -10.32
C GLU A 131 -4.43 -12.64 -11.81
N HIS A 132 -5.56 -12.37 -12.48
CA HIS A 132 -5.61 -12.04 -13.91
C HIS A 132 -5.86 -10.55 -14.16
N SER A 133 -5.97 -9.75 -13.12
CA SER A 133 -6.30 -8.33 -13.20
C SER A 133 -5.08 -7.45 -13.03
N GLY A 134 -5.09 -6.33 -13.75
CA GLY A 134 -4.20 -5.19 -13.50
C GLY A 134 -4.83 -4.18 -12.54
N HIS A 135 -4.47 -2.90 -12.72
CA HIS A 135 -4.92 -1.78 -11.87
C HIS A 135 -6.45 -1.60 -11.82
N GLY A 136 -7.16 -1.97 -12.87
CA GLY A 136 -8.62 -1.84 -12.94
C GLY A 136 -9.41 -2.99 -12.29
N LEU A 137 -8.76 -4.06 -11.82
CA LEU A 137 -9.37 -5.23 -11.18
C LEU A 137 -10.49 -5.92 -12.00
N GLN A 138 -10.44 -5.83 -13.34
CA GLN A 138 -11.56 -6.12 -14.24
C GLN A 138 -11.68 -7.57 -14.71
N ASN A 139 -10.67 -8.43 -14.47
CA ASN A 139 -10.63 -9.79 -15.06
C ASN A 139 -11.01 -10.90 -14.05
N ASP A 140 -11.20 -10.57 -12.79
CA ASP A 140 -11.47 -11.53 -11.70
C ASP A 140 -12.82 -11.24 -11.03
N ASN A 141 -13.90 -11.19 -11.80
CA ASN A 141 -15.23 -10.76 -11.35
C ASN A 141 -15.73 -11.49 -10.10
N ARG A 142 -15.42 -12.79 -9.93
CA ARG A 142 -15.82 -13.56 -8.73
C ARG A 142 -15.09 -13.09 -7.49
N VAL A 143 -13.78 -12.84 -7.61
CA VAL A 143 -12.95 -12.36 -6.50
C VAL A 143 -13.35 -10.92 -6.16
N TYR A 144 -13.62 -10.10 -7.18
CA TYR A 144 -14.11 -8.73 -6.99
C TYR A 144 -15.45 -8.72 -6.25
N ALA A 145 -16.39 -9.57 -6.63
CA ALA A 145 -17.69 -9.68 -5.93
C ALA A 145 -17.50 -10.14 -4.48
N ALA A 146 -16.58 -11.07 -4.21
CA ALA A 146 -16.24 -11.51 -2.85
C ALA A 146 -15.62 -10.38 -2.03
N TYR A 147 -14.71 -9.59 -2.62
CA TYR A 147 -14.13 -8.39 -2.01
C TYR A 147 -15.23 -7.40 -1.62
N MET A 148 -16.12 -7.02 -2.54
CA MET A 148 -17.21 -6.08 -2.27
C MET A 148 -18.15 -6.58 -1.19
N LYS A 149 -18.56 -7.86 -1.24
CA LYS A 149 -19.39 -8.48 -0.20
C LYS A 149 -18.72 -8.44 1.17
N THR A 150 -17.40 -8.62 1.22
CA THR A 150 -16.64 -8.53 2.48
C THR A 150 -16.61 -7.09 2.99
N VAL A 151 -16.43 -6.11 2.11
CA VAL A 151 -16.51 -4.68 2.48
C VAL A 151 -17.89 -4.36 3.06
N GLU A 152 -18.99 -4.75 2.39
CA GLU A 152 -20.36 -4.54 2.86
C GLU A 152 -20.58 -5.15 4.24
N ALA A 153 -20.19 -6.41 4.45
CA ALA A 153 -20.33 -7.09 5.74
C ALA A 153 -19.53 -6.41 6.86
N ASN A 154 -18.34 -5.85 6.55
CA ASN A 154 -17.56 -5.10 7.54
C ASN A 154 -18.16 -3.72 7.82
N LEU A 155 -18.74 -3.05 6.82
CA LEU A 155 -19.49 -1.80 7.05
C LEU A 155 -20.66 -2.05 8.00
N GLU A 156 -21.44 -3.10 7.78
CA GLU A 156 -22.54 -3.49 8.70
C GLU A 156 -22.01 -3.82 10.11
N LYS A 157 -20.91 -4.57 10.20
CA LYS A 157 -20.32 -5.00 11.48
C LYS A 157 -19.79 -3.83 12.33
N TYR A 158 -19.13 -2.85 11.70
CA TYR A 158 -18.40 -1.80 12.41
C TYR A 158 -19.10 -0.45 12.45
N MET A 159 -20.08 -0.20 11.58
CA MET A 159 -20.80 1.06 11.46
C MET A 159 -22.32 0.93 11.64
N GLY A 160 -22.85 -0.31 11.74
CA GLY A 160 -24.28 -0.59 11.90
C GLY A 160 -24.83 -0.51 13.34
#